data_c803a6c3429afc3744b9069aa90d6b9c
#
_entry.id   c803a6c3429afc3744b9069aa90d6b9c
#
_cell.length_a   1.000
_cell.length_b   1.000
_cell.length_c   1.000
_cell.angle_alpha   90.00
_cell.angle_beta   90.00
_cell.angle_gamma   90.00
#
_symmetry.space_group_name_H-M   'P 1'
#
loop_
_entity.id
_entity.type
_entity.pdbx_description
1 polymer ?
#
loop_
_entity_poly.entity_id
_entity_poly.type
_entity_poly.pdbx_seq_one_letter_code
_entity_poly.pdbx_strand_id
1 'polypeptide(L)'
;MKAIITRNDQTAILELPTSRMELAGSLSRIGIRTPAYIIPCSDEEEDYIKVKLFGESDFENELTALVTPKDSLGSVNTALDLYRELPQTQKEKLKAELSQNPPDSLSSLCHKVMDFQPKYVTEDYYFPLTVSVYEYNEYDRSDSE
;
A
#
# COMPACT_ATOMS: atom_id res chain seq x y z
N MET A 1 9.35 -4.29 -1.61
CA MET A 1 8.92 -5.02 -0.38
C MET A 1 8.41 -6.38 -0.76
N LYS A 2 8.81 -7.38 -0.03
CA LYS A 2 8.38 -8.75 -0.31
C LYS A 2 7.24 -9.12 0.61
N ALA A 3 6.20 -9.69 0.04
CA ALA A 3 5.06 -10.19 0.82
C ALA A 3 4.98 -11.69 0.61
N ILE A 4 4.92 -12.43 1.70
CA ILE A 4 4.76 -13.87 1.65
C ILE A 4 3.37 -14.19 2.19
N ILE A 5 2.53 -14.75 1.34
CA ILE A 5 1.14 -15.02 1.69
C ILE A 5 0.94 -16.52 1.65
N THR A 6 0.46 -17.06 2.76
CA THR A 6 0.27 -18.50 2.89
C THR A 6 -1.20 -18.79 3.16
N ARG A 7 -1.73 -19.77 2.47
CA ARG A 7 -3.06 -20.28 2.73
C ARG A 7 -2.97 -21.79 2.73
N ASN A 8 -3.22 -22.37 3.88
CA ASN A 8 -3.03 -23.82 4.09
C ASN A 8 -1.57 -24.17 3.77
N ASP A 9 -1.32 -25.08 2.84
CA ASP A 9 0.05 -25.42 2.49
C ASP A 9 0.54 -24.69 1.26
N GLN A 10 -0.20 -23.72 0.73
CA GLN A 10 0.20 -23.03 -0.48
C GLN A 10 0.75 -21.66 -0.13
N THR A 11 1.76 -21.24 -0.86
CA THR A 11 2.44 -19.98 -0.58
C THR A 11 2.62 -19.19 -1.85
N ALA A 12 2.38 -17.89 -1.78
CA ALA A 12 2.68 -16.97 -2.87
C ALA A 12 3.67 -15.95 -2.35
N ILE A 13 4.68 -15.65 -3.15
CA ILE A 13 5.68 -14.63 -2.82
C ILE A 13 5.54 -13.52 -3.85
N LEU A 14 5.31 -12.32 -3.36
CA LEU A 14 5.05 -11.19 -4.22
C LEU A 14 6.00 -10.05 -3.94
N GLU A 15 6.30 -9.28 -4.98
CA GLU A 15 7.01 -8.03 -4.81
C GLU A 15 5.98 -6.91 -4.84
N LEU A 16 5.93 -6.11 -3.82
CA LEU A 16 5.02 -4.98 -3.74
C LEU A 16 5.81 -3.68 -3.93
N PRO A 17 5.27 -2.69 -4.59
CA PRO A 17 3.90 -2.62 -5.08
C PRO A 17 3.73 -3.34 -6.41
N THR A 18 2.53 -3.78 -6.67
CA THR A 18 2.21 -4.42 -7.92
C THR A 18 0.80 -3.98 -8.32
N SER A 19 0.39 -4.27 -9.54
CA SER A 19 -0.93 -3.88 -9.98
C SER A 19 -1.99 -4.69 -9.28
N ARG A 20 -3.21 -4.16 -9.25
CA ARG A 20 -4.30 -4.89 -8.65
C ARG A 20 -4.55 -6.21 -9.33
N MET A 21 -4.44 -6.24 -10.64
CA MET A 21 -4.66 -7.45 -11.41
C MET A 21 -3.62 -8.51 -11.08
N GLU A 22 -2.36 -8.11 -10.97
CA GLU A 22 -1.30 -9.04 -10.61
C GLU A 22 -1.49 -9.55 -9.19
N LEU A 23 -1.87 -8.67 -8.30
CA LEU A 23 -2.09 -9.05 -6.91
C LEU A 23 -3.23 -10.06 -6.81
N ALA A 24 -4.35 -9.75 -7.46
CA ALA A 24 -5.49 -10.65 -7.44
C ALA A 24 -5.17 -11.98 -8.10
N GLY A 25 -4.39 -11.96 -9.18
CA GLY A 25 -4.00 -13.19 -9.86
C GLY A 25 -3.12 -14.07 -9.01
N SER A 26 -2.17 -13.47 -8.31
CA SER A 26 -1.29 -14.22 -7.43
C SER A 26 -2.06 -14.85 -6.28
N LEU A 27 -3.00 -14.11 -5.70
CA LEU A 27 -3.82 -14.63 -4.63
C LEU A 27 -4.71 -15.77 -5.15
N SER A 28 -5.25 -15.61 -6.34
CA SER A 28 -6.11 -16.62 -6.92
C SER A 28 -5.38 -17.93 -7.15
N ARG A 29 -4.09 -17.87 -7.46
CA ARG A 29 -3.32 -19.09 -7.70
C ARG A 29 -3.19 -19.96 -6.46
N ILE A 30 -3.32 -19.40 -5.28
CA ILE A 30 -3.30 -20.19 -4.05
C ILE A 30 -4.69 -20.27 -3.45
N GLY A 31 -5.71 -20.03 -4.26
CA GLY A 31 -7.09 -20.25 -3.86
C GLY A 31 -7.73 -19.13 -3.07
N ILE A 32 -7.09 -17.95 -3.02
CA ILE A 32 -7.66 -16.83 -2.29
C ILE A 32 -8.46 -15.97 -3.25
N ARG A 33 -9.75 -15.87 -3.00
CA ARG A 33 -10.63 -15.04 -3.80
C ARG A 33 -11.02 -13.79 -3.08
N THR A 34 -10.60 -13.64 -1.84
CA THR A 34 -10.87 -12.45 -1.04
C THR A 34 -10.12 -11.27 -1.62
N PRO A 35 -10.77 -10.11 -1.79
CA PRO A 35 -10.07 -8.94 -2.29
C PRO A 35 -8.95 -8.51 -1.34
N ALA A 36 -7.85 -8.04 -1.92
CA ALA A 36 -6.67 -7.69 -1.12
C ALA A 36 -6.97 -6.61 -0.08
N TYR A 37 -7.93 -5.73 -0.35
CA TYR A 37 -8.19 -4.64 0.57
C TYR A 37 -8.93 -5.08 1.84
N ILE A 38 -9.32 -6.35 1.92
CA ILE A 38 -9.88 -6.85 3.17
C ILE A 38 -9.08 -8.04 3.73
N ILE A 39 -7.90 -8.32 3.19
CA ILE A 39 -7.04 -9.35 3.73
C ILE A 39 -6.16 -8.70 4.78
N PRO A 40 -6.28 -9.07 6.06
CA PRO A 40 -5.48 -8.45 7.10
C PRO A 40 -4.00 -8.78 6.96
N CYS A 41 -3.14 -7.81 7.26
CA CYS A 41 -1.71 -8.04 7.27
C CYS A 41 -1.34 -8.62 8.63
N SER A 42 -1.43 -9.91 8.75
CA SER A 42 -1.16 -10.58 10.01
C SER A 42 -0.45 -11.88 9.74
N ASP A 43 0.53 -12.20 10.57
CA ASP A 43 1.20 -13.49 10.46
C ASP A 43 0.52 -14.52 11.37
N GLU A 44 -0.57 -14.14 12.02
CA GLU A 44 -1.39 -15.12 12.70
C GLU A 44 -2.46 -15.57 11.73
N GLU A 45 -2.88 -16.79 11.90
CA GLU A 45 -3.81 -17.34 10.94
C GLU A 45 -5.18 -16.73 11.10
N GLU A 46 -5.63 -16.05 10.06
CA GLU A 46 -6.91 -15.45 10.06
C GLU A 46 -7.58 -16.02 8.84
N ASP A 47 -8.66 -16.76 8.98
CA ASP A 47 -9.30 -17.45 7.85
C ASP A 47 -8.30 -18.26 7.07
N TYR A 48 -7.32 -18.86 7.75
CA TYR A 48 -6.29 -19.68 7.16
C TYR A 48 -5.37 -18.90 6.22
N ILE A 49 -5.34 -17.58 6.31
CA ILE A 49 -4.46 -16.77 5.49
C ILE A 49 -3.46 -16.07 6.41
N LYS A 50 -2.19 -16.21 6.10
CA LYS A 50 -1.13 -15.52 6.82
C LYS A 50 -0.40 -14.62 5.86
N VAL A 51 -0.07 -13.41 6.30
CA VAL A 51 0.67 -12.46 5.49
C VAL A 51 1.89 -12.01 6.27
N LYS A 52 3.07 -12.17 5.67
CA LYS A 52 4.31 -11.67 6.26
C LYS A 52 4.93 -10.69 5.29
N LEU A 53 5.40 -9.57 5.81
CA LEU A 53 5.97 -8.50 4.99
C LEU A 53 7.42 -8.30 5.35
N PHE A 54 8.25 -8.14 4.34
CA PHE A 54 9.68 -7.92 4.54
C PHE A 54 10.11 -6.70 3.76
N GLY A 55 10.52 -5.66 4.47
CA GLY A 55 10.99 -4.44 3.84
C GLY A 55 12.38 -4.62 3.29
N GLU A 56 12.65 -3.89 2.21
CA GLU A 56 13.95 -3.95 1.55
C GLU A 56 14.60 -2.57 1.47
N SER A 57 14.01 -1.57 2.11
CA SER A 57 14.57 -0.23 2.16
C SER A 57 14.16 0.42 3.47
N ASP A 58 14.75 1.57 3.77
CA ASP A 58 14.44 2.27 5.02
C ASP A 58 12.97 2.62 5.10
N PHE A 59 12.41 3.14 4.01
CA PHE A 59 10.99 3.51 4.00
C PHE A 59 10.12 2.26 4.23
N GLU A 60 10.48 1.17 3.57
CA GLU A 60 9.70 -0.05 3.69
C GLU A 60 9.78 -0.61 5.11
N ASN A 61 10.92 -0.50 5.74
CA ASN A 61 11.07 -0.97 7.10
C ASN A 61 10.24 -0.12 8.06
N GLU A 62 10.19 1.18 7.83
CA GLU A 62 9.36 2.05 8.64
C GLU A 62 7.88 1.71 8.43
N LEU A 63 7.50 1.46 7.19
CA LEU A 63 6.14 1.11 6.89
C LEU A 63 5.75 -0.20 7.57
N THR A 64 6.61 -1.19 7.49
CA THR A 64 6.34 -2.50 8.08
C THR A 64 6.15 -2.38 9.59
N ALA A 65 6.91 -1.51 10.23
CA ALA A 65 6.78 -1.33 11.66
C ALA A 65 5.44 -0.72 12.08
N LEU A 66 4.77 -0.04 11.13
CA LEU A 66 3.48 0.59 11.43
C LEU A 66 2.28 -0.29 11.10
N VAL A 67 2.50 -1.34 10.33
CA VAL A 67 1.40 -2.20 9.88
C VAL A 67 0.86 -3.00 11.07
N THR A 68 -0.45 -3.04 11.18
CA THR A 68 -1.13 -3.81 12.22
C THR A 68 -2.10 -4.77 11.55
N PRO A 69 -2.65 -5.74 12.28
CA PRO A 69 -3.65 -6.64 11.67
C PRO A 69 -4.91 -5.94 11.18
N LYS A 70 -5.12 -4.67 11.56
CA LYS A 70 -6.26 -3.92 11.05
C LYS A 70 -5.98 -3.37 9.67
N ASP A 71 -4.73 -3.33 9.24
CA ASP A 71 -4.39 -2.83 7.93
C ASP A 71 -4.48 -3.96 6.93
N SER A 72 -4.88 -3.68 5.71
CA SER A 72 -5.04 -4.71 4.70
C SER A 72 -3.84 -4.78 3.79
N LEU A 73 -3.70 -5.90 3.12
CA LEU A 73 -2.66 -6.09 2.12
C LEU A 73 -2.79 -5.04 1.02
N GLY A 74 -4.04 -4.74 0.63
CA GLY A 74 -4.27 -3.71 -0.37
C GLY A 74 -3.81 -2.34 0.08
N SER A 75 -3.98 -2.01 1.36
CA SER A 75 -3.52 -0.73 1.89
C SER A 75 -2.01 -0.62 1.84
N VAL A 76 -1.31 -1.70 2.16
CA VAL A 76 0.15 -1.72 2.08
C VAL A 76 0.60 -1.51 0.64
N ASN A 77 -0.05 -2.21 -0.29
CA ASN A 77 0.29 -2.10 -1.70
C ASN A 77 0.06 -0.65 -2.19
N THR A 78 -1.03 -0.04 -1.76
CA THR A 78 -1.34 1.33 -2.16
C THR A 78 -0.31 2.31 -1.60
N ALA A 79 0.07 2.14 -0.33
CA ALA A 79 1.06 3.02 0.28
C ALA A 79 2.39 2.94 -0.47
N LEU A 80 2.82 1.75 -0.83
CA LEU A 80 4.06 1.56 -1.55
C LEU A 80 3.99 2.14 -2.96
N ASP A 81 2.83 2.01 -3.60
CA ASP A 81 2.66 2.54 -4.94
C ASP A 81 2.71 4.06 -4.93
N LEU A 82 2.05 4.69 -3.95
CA LEU A 82 2.09 6.14 -3.82
C LEU A 82 3.52 6.63 -3.58
N TYR A 83 4.27 5.93 -2.74
CA TYR A 83 5.63 6.34 -2.47
C TYR A 83 6.50 6.18 -3.72
N ARG A 84 6.32 5.10 -4.45
CA ARG A 84 7.11 4.83 -5.65
C ARG A 84 6.96 5.95 -6.67
N GLU A 85 5.77 6.56 -6.73
CA GLU A 85 5.51 7.61 -7.70
C GLU A 85 6.12 8.95 -7.33
N LEU A 86 6.65 9.10 -6.13
CA LEU A 86 7.24 10.38 -5.73
C LEU A 86 8.56 10.61 -6.45
N PRO A 87 8.81 11.84 -6.92
CA PRO A 87 10.15 12.17 -7.43
C PRO A 87 11.18 12.06 -6.32
N GLN A 88 12.42 11.85 -6.69
CA GLN A 88 13.49 11.65 -5.71
C GLN A 88 13.61 12.82 -4.72
N THR A 89 13.44 14.06 -5.21
CA THR A 89 13.52 15.21 -4.33
C THR A 89 12.42 15.19 -3.29
N GLN A 90 11.24 14.74 -3.66
CA GLN A 90 10.14 14.64 -2.72
C GLN A 90 10.33 13.51 -1.74
N LYS A 91 10.94 12.41 -2.18
CA LYS A 91 11.24 11.31 -1.28
C LYS A 91 12.23 11.77 -0.19
N GLU A 92 13.19 12.61 -0.57
CA GLU A 92 14.15 13.12 0.40
C GLU A 92 13.49 14.05 1.41
N LYS A 93 12.57 14.89 0.94
CA LYS A 93 11.85 15.79 1.84
C LYS A 93 10.95 14.99 2.76
N LEU A 94 10.31 13.93 2.25
CA LEU A 94 9.46 13.08 3.05
C LEU A 94 10.30 12.40 4.13
N LYS A 95 11.49 11.94 3.78
CA LYS A 95 12.35 11.28 4.76
C LYS A 95 12.66 12.22 5.92
N ALA A 96 12.95 13.49 5.63
CA ALA A 96 13.22 14.46 6.67
C ALA A 96 11.97 14.69 7.53
N GLU A 97 10.82 14.77 6.91
CA GLU A 97 9.57 14.97 7.63
C GLU A 97 9.27 13.79 8.55
N LEU A 98 9.48 12.57 8.08
CA LEU A 98 9.23 11.38 8.90
C LEU A 98 10.17 11.31 10.09
N SER A 99 11.38 11.83 9.94
CA SER A 99 12.32 11.86 11.07
C SER A 99 11.87 12.84 12.13
N GLN A 100 11.29 13.97 11.73
CA GLN A 100 10.88 15.00 12.67
C GLN A 100 9.51 14.72 13.26
N ASN A 101 8.61 14.18 12.47
CA ASN A 101 7.25 13.92 12.89
C ASN A 101 6.86 12.50 12.50
N PRO A 102 7.32 11.50 13.25
CA PRO A 102 7.05 10.11 12.87
C PRO A 102 5.56 9.81 12.87
N PRO A 103 5.08 9.11 11.87
CA PRO A 103 3.68 8.71 11.85
C PRO A 103 3.44 7.61 12.87
N ASP A 104 2.20 7.48 13.31
CA ASP A 104 1.87 6.47 14.31
C ASP A 104 1.01 5.35 13.71
N SER A 105 0.72 5.39 12.43
CA SER A 105 -0.10 4.36 11.79
C SER A 105 0.18 4.34 10.31
N LEU A 106 -0.24 3.28 9.65
CA LEU A 106 -0.10 3.18 8.21
C LEU A 106 -0.93 4.27 7.52
N SER A 107 -2.10 4.57 8.05
CA SER A 107 -2.94 5.61 7.50
C SER A 107 -2.25 6.96 7.57
N SER A 108 -1.63 7.25 8.71
CA SER A 108 -0.91 8.50 8.89
C SER A 108 0.27 8.59 7.92
N LEU A 109 0.98 7.49 7.72
CA LEU A 109 2.09 7.45 6.78
C LEU A 109 1.60 7.71 5.36
N CYS A 110 0.50 7.09 4.97
CA CYS A 110 -0.06 7.30 3.64
C CYS A 110 -0.43 8.76 3.42
N HIS A 111 -1.01 9.41 4.42
CA HIS A 111 -1.36 10.81 4.28
C HIS A 111 -0.12 11.68 4.10
N LYS A 112 0.97 11.36 4.80
CA LYS A 112 2.20 12.11 4.63
C LYS A 112 2.78 11.92 3.23
N VAL A 113 2.72 10.70 2.71
CA VAL A 113 3.18 10.43 1.36
C VAL A 113 2.35 11.24 0.36
N MET A 114 1.05 11.28 0.56
CA MET A 114 0.16 12.01 -0.35
C MET A 114 0.44 13.50 -0.32
N ASP A 115 0.81 14.04 0.83
CA ASP A 115 1.13 15.46 0.94
C ASP A 115 2.33 15.84 0.12
N PHE A 116 3.22 14.92 -0.18
CA PHE A 116 4.41 15.19 -0.97
C PHE A 116 4.23 14.86 -2.45
N GLN A 117 3.04 14.43 -2.86
CA GLN A 117 2.77 14.20 -4.27
C GLN A 117 2.86 15.53 -5.02
N PRO A 118 3.37 15.52 -6.25
CA PRO A 118 3.40 16.74 -7.02
C PRO A 118 1.99 17.28 -7.22
N LYS A 119 1.82 18.56 -6.96
CA LYS A 119 0.54 19.14 -7.14
C LYS A 119 0.50 19.76 -8.48
N TYR A 120 -0.25 19.21 -9.35
CA TYR A 120 -0.39 19.79 -10.61
C TYR A 120 -1.43 20.80 -10.46
N VAL A 121 -1.01 21.92 -10.21
CA VAL A 121 -1.85 22.93 -10.02
C VAL A 121 -2.31 23.40 -11.24
N THR A 122 -3.31 23.12 -11.60
CA THR A 122 -3.80 23.63 -12.70
C THR A 122 -4.86 24.41 -12.23
N GLU A 123 -4.65 25.52 -11.99
CA GLU A 123 -5.60 26.35 -11.50
C GLU A 123 -6.77 26.36 -12.33
N ASP A 124 -6.63 25.98 -13.52
CA ASP A 124 -7.71 26.01 -14.39
C ASP A 124 -8.60 24.89 -14.16
N TYR A 125 -8.22 23.92 -13.63
CA TYR A 125 -9.10 22.90 -13.40
C TYR A 125 -8.79 22.14 -12.32
N TYR A 126 -8.76 22.18 -11.79
CA TYR A 126 -8.57 21.62 -10.84
C TYR A 126 -9.20 20.82 -10.40
N PHE A 127 -9.44 20.40 -10.55
CA PHE A 127 -9.83 19.73 -10.28
C PHE A 127 -9.86 18.78 -10.15
N PRO A 128 -9.86 18.68 -10.09
CA PRO A 128 -10.25 17.39 -10.06
C PRO A 128 -9.22 16.42 -10.02
N LEU A 129 -8.06 16.73 -10.26
CA LEU A 129 -7.03 15.82 -10.09
C LEU A 129 -7.05 15.19 -8.76
N THR A 130 -7.35 15.96 -7.76
CA THR A 130 -7.37 15.41 -6.44
C THR A 130 -8.46 14.43 -6.28
N VAL A 131 -9.54 14.65 -6.94
CA VAL A 131 -10.59 13.74 -6.83
C VAL A 131 -10.23 12.40 -7.32
N SER A 132 -9.58 12.34 -8.43
CA SER A 132 -9.25 11.06 -8.98
C SER A 132 -8.36 10.27 -8.09
N VAL A 133 -7.59 10.90 -7.26
CA VAL A 133 -6.76 10.17 -6.36
C VAL A 133 -7.59 9.37 -5.39
N TYR A 134 -8.69 9.87 -4.99
CA TYR A 134 -9.46 9.16 -4.06
C TYR A 134 -10.31 8.13 -4.66
N GLU A 135 -10.75 8.36 -5.83
CA GLU A 135 -11.53 7.46 -6.37
C GLU A 135 -11.01 6.25 -6.57
N TYR A 136 -9.82 6.11 -6.89
CA TYR A 136 -9.43 4.82 -7.10
C TYR A 136 -9.18 4.12 -5.86
N ASN A 137 -9.51 4.66 -4.88
CA ASN A 137 -9.43 3.91 -3.75
C ASN A 137 -10.66 3.32 -3.48
N GLU A 138 -11.44 3.71 -3.98
CA GLU A 138 -12.46 3.23 -3.75
C GLU A 138 -13.02 2.63 -4.72
N TYR A 139 -12.39 2.90 -5.14
CA TYR A 139 -12.58 2.38 -6.09
C TYR A 139 -12.28 1.82 -6.61
N ASP A 140 -11.81 2.31 -6.64
CA ASP A 140 -11.46 1.77 -7.18
C ASP A 140 -11.82 1.56 -7.36
N ARG A 141 -12.04 2.03 -7.27
CA ARG A 141 -12.16 1.60 -7.47
C ARG A 141 -12.53 1.10 -7.86
N SER A 142 -12.43 1.46 -7.97
CA SER A 142 -12.60 0.83 -8.49
C SER A 142 -12.71 0.27 -8.88
N ASP A 143 -12.51 0.67 -8.93
CA ASP A 143 -12.45 0.06 -9.37
C ASP A 143 -12.73 -0.30 -9.50
N SER A 144 -12.58 0.21 -9.28
CA SER A 144 -12.55 -0.24 -9.50
C SER A 144 -12.80 -0.48 -9.56
N GLU A 145 -12.57 0.03 -9.48
CA GLU A 145 -12.52 -0.39 -9.64
C GLU A 145 -12.72 -0.77 -9.71
#